data_ce27dd7f9489f0ef6f956532ed41ed92
#
_entry.id   ce27dd7f9489f0ef6f956532ed41ed92
#
_cell.length_a   1.000
_cell.length_b   1.000
_cell.length_c   1.000
_cell.angle_alpha   90.00
_cell.angle_beta   90.00
_cell.angle_gamma   90.00
#
_symmetry.space_group_name_H-M   'P 1'
#
loop_
_entity.id
_entity.type
_entity.pdbx_description
1 polymer ?
#
loop_
_entity_poly.entity_id
_entity_poly.type
_entity_poly.pdbx_seq_one_letter_code
_entity_poly.pdbx_strand_id
1 'polypeptide(L)'
;MKYIFLFLFLSLYTIIKSKPPEGYNLVWSDEFDDASLDTSKWVYNTGAEPNWGNNELQYYTKRQENIYLASGLLHIRARHESYEGSEYTSARITTRKKFDFKYGFIEAKIALPRGKGIWPAFWMLAANDKADEIDIIEAVNTENVVYSTCHWYPNGEYTHESGQTDTFDITQFHIYTVLWTEEMIQFAIDGNEHFTLNIKNSVRQTNSFHGNFYLLLNVAVGGNWPGFEIDDNQFPTEMQVDYIRIYKNN
;
A
#
# COMPACT_ATOMS: atom_id res chain seq x y z
N MET A 1 -46.78 36.69 -10.88
CA MET A 1 -45.32 36.57 -10.80
C MET A 1 -45.00 35.52 -9.74
N LYS A 2 -44.61 34.30 -10.18
CA LYS A 2 -44.20 33.21 -9.27
C LYS A 2 -42.69 33.20 -9.22
N TYR A 3 -42.11 33.47 -8.08
CA TYR A 3 -40.65 33.33 -7.86
C TYR A 3 -40.34 31.87 -7.61
N ILE A 4 -39.57 31.24 -8.51
CA ILE A 4 -38.99 29.92 -8.34
C ILE A 4 -37.69 30.14 -7.60
N PHE A 5 -37.61 29.70 -6.32
CA PHE A 5 -36.34 29.61 -5.57
C PHE A 5 -35.64 28.35 -6.01
N LEU A 6 -34.57 28.51 -6.78
CA LEU A 6 -33.64 27.47 -7.14
C LEU A 6 -32.69 27.25 -5.94
N PHE A 7 -32.91 26.20 -5.14
CA PHE A 7 -31.95 25.78 -4.14
C PHE A 7 -30.79 25.09 -4.84
N LEU A 8 -29.65 25.78 -4.99
CA LEU A 8 -28.40 25.18 -5.33
C LEU A 8 -27.92 24.41 -4.10
N PHE A 9 -28.04 23.08 -4.15
CA PHE A 9 -27.27 22.22 -3.26
C PHE A 9 -25.82 22.26 -3.73
N LEU A 10 -24.98 23.11 -3.12
CA LEU A 10 -23.53 22.96 -3.18
C LEU A 10 -23.19 21.72 -2.32
N SER A 11 -22.99 20.59 -2.96
CA SER A 11 -22.25 19.50 -2.33
C SER A 11 -20.83 20.02 -2.08
N LEU A 12 -20.48 20.27 -0.82
CA LEU A 12 -19.10 20.47 -0.42
C LEU A 12 -18.38 19.13 -0.63
N TYR A 13 -17.85 18.93 -1.84
CA TYR A 13 -16.79 17.94 -2.04
C TYR A 13 -15.59 18.46 -1.24
N THR A 14 -15.32 17.83 -0.11
CA THR A 14 -14.08 18.06 0.62
C THR A 14 -12.97 17.46 -0.26
N ILE A 15 -12.34 18.30 -1.08
CA ILE A 15 -11.11 17.92 -1.80
C ILE A 15 -10.10 17.57 -0.70
N ILE A 16 -9.79 16.30 -0.56
CA ILE A 16 -8.69 15.87 0.31
C ILE A 16 -7.44 16.47 -0.31
N LYS A 17 -6.95 17.51 0.33
CA LYS A 17 -5.64 18.07 -0.01
C LYS A 17 -4.62 16.97 0.32
N SER A 18 -3.52 16.90 -0.44
CA SER A 18 -2.34 16.09 -0.15
C SER A 18 -1.62 16.56 1.14
N LYS A 19 -2.39 16.79 2.21
CA LYS A 19 -1.93 17.27 3.52
C LYS A 19 -2.83 16.67 4.60
N PRO A 20 -2.24 16.30 5.76
CA PRO A 20 -3.02 15.82 6.88
C PRO A 20 -4.09 16.83 7.27
N PRO A 21 -5.27 16.37 7.74
CA PRO A 21 -6.32 17.24 8.25
C PRO A 21 -5.84 18.12 9.41
N GLU A 22 -6.50 19.25 9.63
CA GLU A 22 -6.20 20.14 10.77
C GLU A 22 -6.28 19.35 12.10
N GLY A 23 -5.32 19.57 13.00
CA GLY A 23 -5.23 18.88 14.29
C GLY A 23 -4.44 17.57 14.25
N TYR A 24 -4.06 17.08 13.06
CA TYR A 24 -3.23 15.88 12.95
C TYR A 24 -1.74 16.24 13.10
N ASN A 25 -1.02 15.48 13.94
CA ASN A 25 0.41 15.64 14.19
C ASN A 25 1.18 14.40 13.72
N LEU A 26 2.39 14.62 13.20
CA LEU A 26 3.29 13.55 12.78
C LEU A 26 3.67 12.70 14.01
N VAL A 27 3.42 11.39 13.93
CA VAL A 27 3.72 10.43 15.01
C VAL A 27 4.76 9.41 14.60
N TRP A 28 4.94 9.16 13.31
CA TRP A 28 5.94 8.25 12.77
C TRP A 28 6.27 8.63 11.34
N SER A 29 7.54 8.52 10.96
CA SER A 29 7.94 8.64 9.56
C SER A 29 9.21 7.85 9.27
N ASP A 30 9.42 7.60 7.97
CA ASP A 30 10.70 7.26 7.39
C ASP A 30 10.87 8.06 6.11
N GLU A 31 11.92 8.87 6.07
CA GLU A 31 12.28 9.73 4.92
C GLU A 31 13.35 9.07 4.04
N PHE A 32 13.83 7.88 4.42
CA PHE A 32 14.83 7.07 3.72
C PHE A 32 16.13 7.80 3.38
N ASP A 33 16.49 8.82 4.17
CA ASP A 33 17.70 9.64 4.02
C ASP A 33 18.96 8.99 4.60
N ASP A 34 18.83 7.87 5.30
CA ASP A 34 19.93 7.17 5.95
C ASP A 34 20.82 6.42 4.94
N ALA A 35 22.00 5.98 5.40
CA ALA A 35 22.91 5.16 4.57
C ALA A 35 22.43 3.70 4.37
N SER A 36 21.51 3.24 5.21
CA SER A 36 20.93 1.89 5.17
C SER A 36 19.55 1.87 5.85
N LEU A 37 18.73 0.87 5.53
CA LEU A 37 17.40 0.73 6.10
C LEU A 37 17.45 0.69 7.63
N ASP A 38 16.66 1.53 8.28
CA ASP A 38 16.56 1.60 9.75
C ASP A 38 15.85 0.35 10.30
N THR A 39 16.64 -0.58 10.82
CA THR A 39 16.14 -1.84 11.41
C THR A 39 15.44 -1.64 12.76
N SER A 40 15.46 -0.44 13.33
CA SER A 40 14.59 -0.10 14.47
C SER A 40 13.14 0.10 14.05
N LYS A 41 12.90 0.52 12.79
CA LYS A 41 11.58 0.73 12.19
C LYS A 41 11.13 -0.48 11.37
N TRP A 42 12.05 -1.15 10.66
CA TRP A 42 11.74 -2.17 9.66
C TRP A 42 12.30 -3.55 10.00
N VAL A 43 11.59 -4.56 9.54
CA VAL A 43 11.98 -5.98 9.57
C VAL A 43 11.95 -6.51 8.15
N TYR A 44 12.99 -7.24 7.73
CA TYR A 44 12.99 -7.95 6.46
C TYR A 44 12.17 -9.24 6.56
N ASN A 45 11.25 -9.46 5.64
CA ASN A 45 10.67 -10.77 5.40
C ASN A 45 11.49 -11.45 4.28
N THR A 46 12.04 -12.61 4.54
CA THR A 46 12.90 -13.33 3.59
C THR A 46 12.41 -14.75 3.35
N GLY A 47 12.70 -15.30 2.16
CA GLY A 47 12.31 -16.65 1.78
C GLY A 47 11.33 -16.69 0.61
N ALA A 48 10.88 -17.89 0.30
CA ALA A 48 9.85 -18.17 -0.72
C ALA A 48 8.66 -18.99 -0.17
N GLU A 49 8.65 -19.28 1.12
CA GLU A 49 7.67 -20.18 1.75
C GLU A 49 6.47 -19.45 2.35
N PRO A 50 5.29 -19.97 2.22
CA PRO A 50 4.74 -20.92 1.23
C PRO A 50 4.21 -20.19 -0.01
N ASN A 51 5.08 -19.61 -0.83
CA ASN A 51 4.79 -18.76 -2.01
C ASN A 51 3.97 -17.51 -1.65
N TRP A 52 4.20 -17.01 -0.45
CA TRP A 52 3.60 -15.80 0.16
C TRP A 52 2.06 -15.76 0.10
N GLY A 53 1.41 -16.94 0.00
CA GLY A 53 -0.05 -17.09 -0.01
C GLY A 53 -0.70 -16.96 -1.38
N ASN A 54 0.00 -16.42 -2.39
CA ASN A 54 -0.54 -16.12 -3.71
C ASN A 54 0.14 -16.86 -4.86
N ASN A 55 0.89 -17.94 -4.57
CA ASN A 55 1.72 -18.66 -5.54
C ASN A 55 2.74 -17.74 -6.24
N GLU A 56 3.27 -16.76 -5.52
CA GLU A 56 4.29 -15.84 -6.01
C GLU A 56 5.60 -16.59 -6.32
N LEU A 57 6.38 -16.09 -7.28
CA LEU A 57 7.52 -16.79 -7.84
C LEU A 57 8.86 -16.35 -7.27
N GLN A 58 8.94 -15.16 -6.65
CA GLN A 58 10.19 -14.61 -6.14
C GLN A 58 10.61 -15.21 -4.79
N TYR A 59 11.92 -15.24 -4.57
CA TYR A 59 12.52 -15.32 -3.24
C TYR A 59 12.75 -13.89 -2.71
N TYR A 60 12.19 -13.53 -1.57
CA TYR A 60 12.48 -12.26 -0.92
C TYR A 60 13.80 -12.31 -0.16
N THR A 61 14.66 -11.33 -0.38
CA THR A 61 15.98 -11.23 0.23
C THR A 61 16.18 -9.90 0.96
N LYS A 62 17.25 -9.80 1.74
CA LYS A 62 17.73 -8.56 2.35
C LYS A 62 19.03 -8.04 1.69
N ARG A 63 19.37 -8.57 0.51
CA ARG A 63 20.59 -8.20 -0.23
C ARG A 63 20.47 -6.80 -0.84
N GLN A 64 21.58 -6.11 -0.98
CA GLN A 64 21.61 -4.77 -1.64
C GLN A 64 21.17 -4.83 -3.12
N GLU A 65 21.25 -5.97 -3.75
CA GLU A 65 20.73 -6.20 -5.09
C GLU A 65 19.22 -6.07 -5.18
N ASN A 66 18.50 -6.32 -4.07
CA ASN A 66 17.03 -6.28 -4.01
C ASN A 66 16.49 -5.12 -3.18
N ILE A 67 17.23 -4.62 -2.18
CA ILE A 67 16.78 -3.52 -1.34
C ILE A 67 17.95 -2.65 -0.90
N TYR A 68 17.85 -1.36 -1.13
CA TYR A 68 18.90 -0.40 -0.79
C TYR A 68 18.34 1.02 -0.69
N LEU A 69 19.10 1.91 -0.05
CA LEU A 69 18.83 3.35 -0.01
C LEU A 69 19.83 4.06 -0.94
N ALA A 70 19.33 4.95 -1.77
CA ALA A 70 20.15 5.81 -2.62
C ALA A 70 19.40 7.09 -2.97
N SER A 71 20.12 8.23 -2.96
CA SER A 71 19.57 9.54 -3.32
C SER A 71 18.34 9.96 -2.50
N GLY A 72 18.26 9.56 -1.21
CA GLY A 72 17.10 9.84 -0.36
C GLY A 72 15.86 9.01 -0.70
N LEU A 73 16.05 7.85 -1.34
CA LEU A 73 14.97 6.95 -1.73
C LEU A 73 15.24 5.53 -1.23
N LEU A 74 14.18 4.85 -0.81
CA LEU A 74 14.19 3.39 -0.69
C LEU A 74 13.91 2.78 -2.07
N HIS A 75 14.74 1.82 -2.46
CA HIS A 75 14.58 1.02 -3.67
C HIS A 75 14.25 -0.44 -3.30
N ILE A 76 13.12 -0.96 -3.76
CA ILE A 76 12.76 -2.38 -3.71
C ILE A 76 12.80 -2.91 -5.14
N ARG A 77 13.81 -3.77 -5.43
CA ARG A 77 14.16 -4.19 -6.78
C ARG A 77 13.87 -5.67 -7.00
N ALA A 78 13.01 -5.96 -7.95
CA ALA A 78 12.82 -7.30 -8.48
C ALA A 78 13.87 -7.59 -9.56
N ARG A 79 14.37 -8.83 -9.59
CA ARG A 79 15.41 -9.30 -10.53
C ARG A 79 15.05 -10.67 -11.07
N HIS A 80 15.42 -10.91 -12.32
CA HIS A 80 15.46 -12.25 -12.89
C HIS A 80 16.86 -12.82 -12.64
N GLU A 81 16.96 -13.74 -11.71
CA GLU A 81 18.19 -14.44 -11.33
C GLU A 81 17.83 -15.70 -10.55
N SER A 82 18.55 -16.80 -10.77
CA SER A 82 18.38 -18.03 -9.97
C SER A 82 18.96 -17.83 -8.57
N TYR A 83 18.11 -17.99 -7.54
CA TYR A 83 18.51 -17.86 -6.15
C TYR A 83 17.64 -18.75 -5.24
N GLU A 84 18.31 -19.64 -4.46
CA GLU A 84 17.66 -20.54 -3.47
C GLU A 84 16.43 -21.30 -4.04
N GLY A 85 16.51 -21.71 -5.31
CA GLY A 85 15.47 -22.49 -5.98
C GLY A 85 14.36 -21.66 -6.64
N SER A 86 14.41 -20.35 -6.55
CA SER A 86 13.53 -19.41 -7.30
C SER A 86 14.28 -18.80 -8.48
N GLU A 87 13.56 -18.49 -9.56
CA GLU A 87 14.10 -17.81 -10.76
C GLU A 87 14.00 -16.27 -10.66
N TYR A 88 13.37 -15.76 -9.62
CA TYR A 88 13.23 -14.33 -9.34
C TYR A 88 13.59 -14.04 -7.90
N THR A 89 14.17 -12.85 -7.69
CA THR A 89 14.40 -12.30 -6.35
C THR A 89 13.78 -10.92 -6.23
N SER A 90 13.39 -10.54 -5.00
CA SER A 90 12.89 -9.23 -4.68
C SER A 90 13.10 -8.92 -3.20
N ALA A 91 12.43 -7.90 -2.65
CA ALA A 91 12.43 -7.64 -1.22
C ALA A 91 11.03 -7.34 -0.69
N ARG A 92 10.83 -7.67 0.58
CA ARG A 92 9.65 -7.35 1.38
C ARG A 92 10.08 -6.91 2.76
N ILE A 93 9.57 -5.76 3.20
CA ILE A 93 9.83 -5.20 4.54
C ILE A 93 8.52 -4.89 5.24
N THR A 94 8.57 -4.87 6.56
CA THR A 94 7.40 -4.63 7.40
C THR A 94 7.78 -3.91 8.69
N THR A 95 6.84 -3.15 9.26
CA THR A 95 6.98 -2.56 10.60
C THR A 95 6.49 -3.50 11.71
N ARG A 96 6.14 -4.76 11.41
CA ARG A 96 5.65 -5.75 12.40
C ARG A 96 6.58 -5.85 13.59
N LYS A 97 6.05 -5.77 14.83
CA LYS A 97 6.78 -5.78 16.11
C LYS A 97 7.74 -4.59 16.33
N LYS A 98 7.69 -3.60 15.45
CA LYS A 98 8.44 -2.33 15.59
C LYS A 98 7.49 -1.17 15.78
N PHE A 99 6.48 -1.08 14.92
CA PHE A 99 5.47 -0.05 14.95
C PHE A 99 4.15 -0.58 14.39
N ASP A 100 3.08 -0.42 15.14
CA ASP A 100 1.71 -0.60 14.70
C ASP A 100 0.86 0.57 15.20
N PHE A 101 -0.24 0.83 14.54
CA PHE A 101 -1.11 1.95 14.87
C PHE A 101 -2.56 1.67 14.49
N LYS A 102 -3.44 2.44 15.11
CA LYS A 102 -4.85 2.48 14.79
C LYS A 102 -5.23 3.91 14.47
N TYR A 103 -5.97 4.09 13.37
CA TYR A 103 -6.42 5.38 12.84
C TYR A 103 -5.27 6.35 12.57
N GLY A 104 -5.52 7.29 11.69
CA GLY A 104 -4.55 8.31 11.32
C GLY A 104 -4.71 8.72 9.86
N PHE A 105 -3.84 9.63 9.46
CA PHE A 105 -3.62 10.00 8.08
C PHE A 105 -2.25 9.44 7.67
N ILE A 106 -2.27 8.51 6.73
CA ILE A 106 -1.08 7.89 6.16
C ILE A 106 -0.77 8.61 4.85
N GLU A 107 0.47 8.99 4.64
CA GLU A 107 0.95 9.60 3.41
C GLU A 107 2.24 8.92 2.98
N ALA A 108 2.31 8.50 1.72
CA ALA A 108 3.52 7.96 1.12
C ALA A 108 3.71 8.53 -0.28
N LYS A 109 4.97 8.83 -0.65
CA LYS A 109 5.33 9.26 -2.00
C LYS A 109 6.12 8.16 -2.67
N ILE A 110 5.53 7.55 -3.71
CA ILE A 110 6.00 6.30 -4.32
C ILE A 110 5.91 6.40 -5.84
N ALA A 111 6.92 5.83 -6.52
CA ALA A 111 6.89 5.48 -7.94
C ALA A 111 6.87 3.94 -8.05
N LEU A 112 5.92 3.41 -8.83
CA LEU A 112 5.70 1.98 -8.94
C LEU A 112 6.36 1.39 -10.19
N PRO A 113 6.91 0.17 -10.13
CA PRO A 113 7.31 -0.56 -11.33
C PRO A 113 6.07 -1.03 -12.09
N ARG A 114 6.22 -1.17 -13.39
CA ARG A 114 5.19 -1.70 -14.29
C ARG A 114 5.81 -2.71 -15.24
N GLY A 115 5.17 -3.86 -15.40
CA GLY A 115 5.65 -4.89 -16.31
C GLY A 115 4.85 -6.18 -16.16
N LYS A 116 4.87 -7.03 -17.19
CA LYS A 116 4.12 -8.29 -17.22
C LYS A 116 4.56 -9.22 -16.07
N GLY A 117 3.65 -9.58 -15.19
CA GLY A 117 3.90 -10.38 -14.00
C GLY A 117 4.46 -9.60 -12.81
N ILE A 118 4.56 -8.27 -12.88
CA ILE A 118 5.02 -7.43 -11.75
C ILE A 118 3.82 -7.00 -10.89
N TRP A 119 4.02 -7.07 -9.56
CA TRP A 119 2.99 -6.76 -8.57
C TRP A 119 3.59 -6.02 -7.36
N PRO A 120 3.74 -4.70 -7.44
CA PRO A 120 4.12 -3.87 -6.31
C PRO A 120 2.96 -3.65 -5.36
N ALA A 121 3.25 -3.56 -4.05
CA ALA A 121 2.27 -3.28 -3.01
C ALA A 121 2.83 -2.43 -1.87
N PHE A 122 2.00 -1.48 -1.39
CA PHE A 122 2.11 -0.80 -0.10
C PHE A 122 0.81 -1.01 0.66
N TRP A 123 0.86 -1.70 1.77
CA TRP A 123 -0.29 -2.27 2.43
C TRP A 123 -0.11 -2.44 3.94
N MET A 124 -1.15 -2.89 4.63
CA MET A 124 -1.17 -3.08 6.07
C MET A 124 -1.85 -4.39 6.44
N LEU A 125 -1.34 -5.07 7.47
CA LEU A 125 -1.97 -6.22 8.10
C LEU A 125 -2.32 -5.94 9.55
N ALA A 126 -3.40 -6.57 10.01
CA ALA A 126 -3.84 -6.49 11.40
C ALA A 126 -2.78 -7.03 12.37
N ALA A 127 -2.48 -6.29 13.42
CA ALA A 127 -1.44 -6.63 14.40
C ALA A 127 -1.83 -7.79 15.35
N ASN A 128 -3.04 -8.29 15.26
CA ASN A 128 -3.59 -9.37 16.08
C ASN A 128 -3.45 -10.76 15.45
N ASP A 129 -2.58 -10.92 14.48
CA ASP A 129 -2.32 -12.15 13.70
C ASP A 129 -3.54 -12.70 12.93
N LYS A 130 -4.59 -11.89 12.73
CA LYS A 130 -5.65 -12.17 11.78
C LYS A 130 -5.24 -11.73 10.38
N ALA A 131 -5.89 -12.28 9.37
CA ALA A 131 -5.61 -11.99 7.97
C ALA A 131 -6.41 -10.79 7.44
N ASP A 132 -6.89 -9.89 8.33
CA ASP A 132 -7.53 -8.65 7.91
C ASP A 132 -6.46 -7.69 7.36
N GLU A 133 -6.74 -7.05 6.21
CA GLU A 133 -5.76 -6.37 5.39
C GLU A 133 -6.32 -5.06 4.82
N ILE A 134 -5.47 -4.07 4.68
CA ILE A 134 -5.77 -2.79 4.02
C ILE A 134 -4.67 -2.53 2.99
N ASP A 135 -5.01 -2.67 1.70
CA ASP A 135 -4.10 -2.41 0.61
C ASP A 135 -4.23 -0.95 0.18
N ILE A 136 -3.20 -0.17 0.46
CA ILE A 136 -3.17 1.25 0.13
C ILE A 136 -2.91 1.42 -1.36
N ILE A 137 -1.96 0.63 -1.88
CA ILE A 137 -1.56 0.63 -3.28
C ILE A 137 -1.30 -0.80 -3.71
N GLU A 138 -1.93 -1.22 -4.77
CA GLU A 138 -1.52 -2.36 -5.56
C GLU A 138 -1.60 -2.01 -7.04
N ALA A 139 -0.67 -2.49 -7.82
CA ALA A 139 -0.73 -2.46 -9.28
C ALA A 139 -0.27 -3.79 -9.85
N VAL A 140 -0.79 -4.18 -11.01
CA VAL A 140 -0.43 -5.44 -11.65
C VAL A 140 -0.11 -5.27 -13.12
N ASN A 141 0.87 -6.04 -13.57
CA ASN A 141 1.20 -6.15 -14.99
C ASN A 141 1.58 -4.79 -15.62
N THR A 142 1.07 -4.54 -16.80
CA THR A 142 1.32 -3.33 -17.58
C THR A 142 0.24 -2.27 -17.41
N GLU A 143 -0.64 -2.44 -16.43
CA GLU A 143 -1.73 -1.51 -16.19
C GLU A 143 -1.19 -0.20 -15.60
N ASN A 144 -1.81 0.90 -16.01
CA ASN A 144 -1.59 2.24 -15.43
C ASN A 144 -2.75 2.58 -14.49
N VAL A 145 -3.09 1.64 -13.61
CA VAL A 145 -4.18 1.71 -12.65
C VAL A 145 -3.67 1.26 -11.29
N VAL A 146 -4.10 1.91 -10.25
CA VAL A 146 -3.87 1.51 -8.87
C VAL A 146 -5.17 1.03 -8.26
N TYR A 147 -5.09 -0.07 -7.55
CA TYR A 147 -6.16 -0.66 -6.75
C TYR A 147 -5.91 -0.38 -5.28
N SER A 148 -6.98 -0.05 -4.55
CA SER A 148 -6.99 -0.02 -3.09
C SER A 148 -8.08 -0.95 -2.60
N THR A 149 -7.76 -1.83 -1.65
CA THR A 149 -8.66 -2.90 -1.22
C THR A 149 -8.66 -3.00 0.31
N CYS A 150 -9.79 -3.36 0.87
CA CYS A 150 -9.89 -3.79 2.27
C CYS A 150 -10.41 -5.24 2.28
N HIS A 151 -9.67 -6.12 2.96
CA HIS A 151 -10.01 -7.54 3.12
C HIS A 151 -10.33 -7.82 4.59
N TRP A 152 -11.46 -8.51 4.87
CA TRP A 152 -11.81 -8.92 6.23
C TRP A 152 -12.63 -10.22 6.24
N TYR A 153 -12.89 -10.73 7.43
CA TYR A 153 -13.54 -12.04 7.63
C TYR A 153 -14.77 -11.93 8.53
N PRO A 154 -15.93 -11.41 8.02
CA PRO A 154 -17.18 -11.42 8.75
C PRO A 154 -17.62 -12.87 9.04
N ASN A 155 -17.83 -13.22 10.33
CA ASN A 155 -18.15 -14.58 10.75
C ASN A 155 -17.14 -15.67 10.33
N GLY A 156 -15.90 -15.29 10.00
CA GLY A 156 -14.87 -16.22 9.52
C GLY A 156 -14.91 -16.47 8.01
N GLU A 157 -15.80 -15.84 7.27
CA GLU A 157 -15.87 -15.92 5.81
C GLU A 157 -15.10 -14.75 5.17
N TYR A 158 -14.27 -15.05 4.17
CA TYR A 158 -13.53 -14.04 3.45
C TYR A 158 -14.44 -13.11 2.65
N THR A 159 -14.20 -11.81 2.75
CA THR A 159 -14.80 -10.79 1.89
C THR A 159 -13.84 -9.64 1.65
N HIS A 160 -14.10 -8.84 0.64
CA HIS A 160 -13.33 -7.64 0.32
C HIS A 160 -14.20 -6.57 -0.34
N GLU A 161 -13.74 -5.33 -0.28
CA GLU A 161 -14.20 -4.23 -1.13
C GLU A 161 -13.00 -3.46 -1.65
N SER A 162 -13.08 -3.06 -2.91
CA SER A 162 -12.00 -2.37 -3.60
C SER A 162 -12.50 -1.20 -4.43
N GLY A 163 -11.62 -0.24 -4.65
CA GLY A 163 -11.74 0.79 -5.66
C GLY A 163 -10.49 0.84 -6.52
N GLN A 164 -10.62 1.41 -7.70
CA GLN A 164 -9.51 1.61 -8.62
C GLN A 164 -9.51 3.04 -9.12
N THR A 165 -8.35 3.50 -9.58
CA THR A 165 -8.19 4.83 -10.18
C THR A 165 -8.56 4.85 -11.66
N ASP A 166 -8.73 6.06 -12.20
CA ASP A 166 -8.54 6.27 -13.63
C ASP A 166 -7.08 5.99 -14.02
N THR A 167 -6.80 5.89 -15.31
CA THR A 167 -5.47 5.62 -15.84
C THR A 167 -4.55 6.83 -15.68
N PHE A 168 -3.35 6.62 -15.12
CA PHE A 168 -2.28 7.62 -15.00
C PHE A 168 -0.90 6.94 -15.04
N ASP A 169 0.20 7.70 -15.18
CA ASP A 169 1.53 7.10 -15.24
C ASP A 169 2.05 6.73 -13.84
N ILE A 170 1.77 5.51 -13.39
CA ILE A 170 2.18 4.99 -12.08
C ILE A 170 3.71 4.93 -11.88
N THR A 171 4.50 5.06 -12.95
CA THR A 171 5.97 5.03 -12.89
C THR A 171 6.58 6.36 -12.45
N GLN A 172 5.78 7.42 -12.37
CA GLN A 172 6.15 8.69 -11.77
C GLN A 172 5.85 8.69 -10.27
N PHE A 173 6.49 9.59 -9.53
CA PHE A 173 6.17 9.76 -8.12
C PHE A 173 4.79 10.39 -7.93
N HIS A 174 3.94 9.72 -7.17
CA HIS A 174 2.64 10.19 -6.73
C HIS A 174 2.53 10.15 -5.21
N ILE A 175 1.65 10.98 -4.64
CA ILE A 175 1.36 11.00 -3.21
C ILE A 175 0.10 10.17 -2.97
N TYR A 176 0.28 9.05 -2.29
CA TYR A 176 -0.78 8.14 -1.90
C TYR A 176 -1.16 8.41 -0.45
N THR A 177 -2.45 8.57 -0.19
CA THR A 177 -2.94 8.90 1.15
C THR A 177 -4.08 8.01 1.58
N VAL A 178 -4.14 7.71 2.88
CA VAL A 178 -5.28 7.08 3.53
C VAL A 178 -5.70 7.92 4.73
N LEU A 179 -6.94 8.35 4.75
CA LEU A 179 -7.57 8.87 5.95
C LEU A 179 -8.37 7.75 6.61
N TRP A 180 -7.84 7.20 7.70
CA TRP A 180 -8.46 6.13 8.46
C TRP A 180 -8.96 6.66 9.80
N THR A 181 -10.26 6.65 9.97
CA THR A 181 -10.96 7.13 11.16
C THR A 181 -11.81 6.02 11.78
N GLU A 182 -12.53 6.33 12.84
CA GLU A 182 -13.52 5.43 13.43
C GLU A 182 -14.74 5.18 12.52
N GLU A 183 -14.94 6.02 11.49
CA GLU A 183 -16.10 5.93 10.62
C GLU A 183 -15.78 5.36 9.24
N MET A 184 -14.55 5.56 8.74
CA MET A 184 -14.20 5.21 7.36
C MET A 184 -12.71 5.00 7.15
N ILE A 185 -12.38 4.31 6.06
CA ILE A 185 -11.05 4.23 5.45
C ILE A 185 -11.20 4.83 4.05
N GLN A 186 -10.56 5.96 3.80
CA GLN A 186 -10.66 6.72 2.54
C GLN A 186 -9.31 6.81 1.87
N PHE A 187 -9.25 6.44 0.59
CA PHE A 187 -8.02 6.37 -0.21
C PHE A 187 -8.03 7.46 -1.29
N ALA A 188 -6.89 8.14 -1.43
CA ALA A 188 -6.71 9.15 -2.46
C ALA A 188 -5.30 9.14 -3.04
N ILE A 189 -5.17 9.58 -4.30
CA ILE A 189 -3.89 9.77 -5.00
C ILE A 189 -3.83 11.22 -5.47
N ASP A 190 -2.74 11.92 -5.12
CA ASP A 190 -2.54 13.34 -5.41
C ASP A 190 -3.74 14.22 -5.01
N GLY A 191 -4.41 13.81 -3.91
CA GLY A 191 -5.60 14.47 -3.38
C GLY A 191 -6.92 14.12 -4.08
N ASN A 192 -6.91 13.21 -5.05
CA ASN A 192 -8.11 12.72 -5.72
C ASN A 192 -8.56 11.40 -5.08
N GLU A 193 -9.71 11.43 -4.42
CA GLU A 193 -10.33 10.24 -3.82
C GLU A 193 -10.78 9.26 -4.92
N HIS A 194 -10.54 7.97 -4.70
CA HIS A 194 -10.97 6.91 -5.60
C HIS A 194 -11.71 5.77 -4.89
N PHE A 195 -11.57 5.63 -3.56
CA PHE A 195 -12.25 4.61 -2.80
C PHE A 195 -12.49 5.04 -1.35
N THR A 196 -13.65 4.68 -0.80
CA THR A 196 -13.95 4.84 0.63
C THR A 196 -14.76 3.67 1.14
N LEU A 197 -14.23 3.00 2.18
CA LEU A 197 -14.94 1.96 2.93
C LEU A 197 -15.57 2.57 4.19
N ASN A 198 -16.89 2.39 4.37
CA ASN A 198 -17.57 2.75 5.61
C ASN A 198 -17.37 1.63 6.66
N ILE A 199 -16.79 1.98 7.81
CA ILE A 199 -16.58 1.07 8.96
C ILE A 199 -17.31 1.54 10.22
N LYS A 200 -18.11 2.59 10.15
CA LYS A 200 -18.84 3.16 11.29
C LYS A 200 -19.69 2.13 11.99
N ASN A 201 -19.55 2.06 13.32
CA ASN A 201 -20.28 1.10 14.16
C ASN A 201 -20.08 -0.35 13.72
N SER A 202 -18.92 -0.68 13.18
CA SER A 202 -18.57 -2.02 12.66
C SER A 202 -19.62 -2.57 11.67
N VAL A 203 -20.18 -1.70 10.83
CA VAL A 203 -21.09 -2.10 9.76
C VAL A 203 -20.47 -3.24 8.93
N ARG A 204 -21.30 -4.22 8.54
CA ARG A 204 -20.84 -5.43 7.82
C ARG A 204 -19.73 -6.21 8.54
N GLN A 205 -19.69 -6.11 9.88
CA GLN A 205 -18.71 -6.78 10.74
C GLN A 205 -17.25 -6.37 10.45
N THR A 206 -17.04 -5.10 10.15
CA THR A 206 -15.71 -4.49 9.94
C THR A 206 -14.97 -4.19 11.25
N ASN A 207 -15.21 -4.97 12.31
CA ASN A 207 -14.65 -4.79 13.66
C ASN A 207 -13.12 -4.80 13.66
N SER A 208 -12.50 -5.57 12.78
CA SER A 208 -11.03 -5.66 12.69
C SER A 208 -10.38 -4.34 12.32
N PHE A 209 -11.04 -3.51 11.51
CA PHE A 209 -10.54 -2.19 11.14
C PHE A 209 -10.59 -1.16 12.28
N HIS A 210 -11.04 -1.56 13.48
CA HIS A 210 -10.91 -0.79 14.71
C HIS A 210 -9.77 -1.30 15.61
N GLY A 211 -8.90 -2.18 15.09
CA GLY A 211 -7.68 -2.67 15.73
C GLY A 211 -6.42 -1.95 15.22
N ASN A 212 -5.25 -2.40 15.69
CA ASN A 212 -3.96 -1.91 15.20
C ASN A 212 -3.54 -2.66 13.93
N PHE A 213 -2.87 -1.95 13.03
CA PHE A 213 -2.27 -2.47 11.81
C PHE A 213 -0.80 -2.05 11.70
N TYR A 214 0.00 -2.83 10.99
CA TYR A 214 1.39 -2.53 10.68
C TYR A 214 1.61 -2.47 9.17
N LEU A 215 2.63 -1.71 8.73
CA LEU A 215 2.92 -1.47 7.32
C LEU A 215 3.73 -2.59 6.68
N LEU A 216 3.52 -2.78 5.38
CA LEU A 216 4.32 -3.64 4.50
C LEU A 216 4.59 -2.94 3.16
N LEU A 217 5.76 -3.25 2.58
CA LEU A 217 6.17 -2.87 1.24
C LEU A 217 6.81 -4.08 0.55
N ASN A 218 6.44 -4.35 -0.69
CA ASN A 218 7.08 -5.38 -1.51
C ASN A 218 6.86 -5.15 -3.01
N VAL A 219 7.66 -5.85 -3.80
CA VAL A 219 7.39 -6.09 -5.22
C VAL A 219 7.35 -7.60 -5.43
N ALA A 220 6.17 -8.16 -5.69
CA ALA A 220 6.00 -9.56 -6.04
C ALA A 220 6.23 -9.78 -7.53
N VAL A 221 6.54 -11.01 -7.91
CA VAL A 221 6.70 -11.46 -9.30
C VAL A 221 5.84 -12.69 -9.52
N GLY A 222 4.95 -12.61 -10.51
CA GLY A 222 3.96 -13.65 -10.75
C GLY A 222 2.98 -13.83 -9.60
N GLY A 223 2.14 -14.83 -9.70
CA GLY A 223 1.15 -15.17 -8.70
C GLY A 223 -0.28 -15.24 -9.25
N ASN A 224 -1.22 -15.50 -8.37
CA ASN A 224 -2.62 -15.73 -8.73
C ASN A 224 -3.26 -14.56 -9.48
N TRP A 225 -2.88 -13.31 -9.13
CA TRP A 225 -3.49 -12.12 -9.74
C TRP A 225 -2.74 -11.64 -10.98
N PRO A 226 -1.42 -11.36 -10.96
CA PRO A 226 -0.72 -10.94 -12.20
C PRO A 226 -0.57 -12.08 -13.22
N GLY A 227 -0.75 -13.32 -12.80
CA GLY A 227 -0.52 -14.52 -13.62
C GLY A 227 0.93 -14.98 -13.59
N PHE A 228 1.24 -15.98 -14.42
CA PHE A 228 2.55 -16.65 -14.44
C PHE A 228 3.33 -16.42 -15.73
N GLU A 229 2.83 -15.53 -16.59
CA GLU A 229 3.55 -15.10 -17.78
C GLU A 229 4.38 -13.85 -17.45
N ILE A 230 5.67 -14.01 -17.34
CA ILE A 230 6.62 -12.95 -16.97
C ILE A 230 7.41 -12.52 -18.21
N ASP A 231 7.63 -11.24 -18.38
CA ASP A 231 8.58 -10.73 -19.38
C ASP A 231 9.97 -10.56 -18.74
N ASP A 232 10.86 -11.51 -18.99
CA ASP A 232 12.21 -11.50 -18.40
C ASP A 232 13.08 -10.34 -18.84
N ASN A 233 12.75 -9.66 -19.96
CA ASN A 233 13.54 -8.53 -20.46
C ASN A 233 13.29 -7.22 -19.68
N GLN A 234 12.27 -7.17 -18.83
CA GLN A 234 11.96 -5.97 -18.04
C GLN A 234 12.81 -5.83 -16.76
N PHE A 235 13.53 -6.90 -16.37
CA PHE A 235 14.37 -6.87 -15.16
C PHE A 235 15.76 -6.25 -15.40
N PRO A 236 16.33 -5.56 -14.37
CA PRO A 236 15.71 -5.29 -13.09
C PRO A 236 14.62 -4.23 -13.18
N THR A 237 13.57 -4.37 -12.35
CA THR A 237 12.53 -3.34 -12.19
C THR A 237 12.36 -3.03 -10.70
N GLU A 238 11.96 -1.81 -10.34
CA GLU A 238 11.96 -1.42 -8.93
C GLU A 238 10.86 -0.44 -8.56
N MET A 239 10.36 -0.58 -7.32
CA MET A 239 9.58 0.42 -6.63
C MET A 239 10.52 1.39 -5.92
N GLN A 240 10.24 2.68 -6.02
CA GLN A 240 10.98 3.74 -5.34
C GLN A 240 10.06 4.45 -4.35
N VAL A 241 10.52 4.61 -3.10
CA VAL A 241 9.76 5.29 -2.05
C VAL A 241 10.59 6.46 -1.53
N ASP A 242 10.01 7.67 -1.64
CA ASP A 242 10.64 8.92 -1.15
C ASP A 242 10.45 9.03 0.37
N TYR A 243 9.21 8.88 0.83
CA TYR A 243 8.90 8.87 2.25
C TYR A 243 7.61 8.13 2.57
N ILE A 244 7.46 7.76 3.86
CA ILE A 244 6.20 7.35 4.47
C ILE A 244 6.02 8.13 5.77
N ARG A 245 4.85 8.72 5.96
CA ARG A 245 4.50 9.55 7.12
C ARG A 245 3.15 9.16 7.68
N ILE A 246 3.04 9.09 9.00
CA ILE A 246 1.80 8.79 9.70
C ILE A 246 1.51 9.92 10.68
N TYR A 247 0.32 10.47 10.55
CA TYR A 247 -0.18 11.55 11.38
C TYR A 247 -1.41 11.07 12.15
N LYS A 248 -1.57 11.53 13.39
CA LYS A 248 -2.74 11.22 14.23
C LYS A 248 -3.37 12.50 14.76
N ASN A 249 -4.69 12.45 14.91
CA ASN A 249 -5.42 13.45 15.65
C ASN A 249 -5.17 13.22 17.15
N ASN A 250 -4.92 14.30 17.92
CA ASN A 250 -4.71 14.24 19.37
C ASN A 250 -5.99 13.93 20.14
#